data_6d8dee6cf7bab96fdf387457aafe8ac6
#
_entry.id   6d8dee6cf7bab96fdf387457aafe8ac6
#
_cell.length_a   1.000
_cell.length_b   1.000
_cell.length_c   1.000
_cell.angle_alpha   90.00
_cell.angle_beta   90.00
_cell.angle_gamma   90.00
#
_symmetry.space_group_name_H-M   'P 1'
#
loop_
_entity.id
_entity.type
_entity.pdbx_description
1 polymer ?
#
loop_
_entity_poly.entity_id
_entity_poly.type
_entity_poly.pdbx_seq_one_letter_code
_entity_poly.pdbx_strand_id
1 'polypeptide(L)'
;MNILELELTELKPYKNNPRNNDEAVEPVANSIKTFGFKVPIVIDKNNVIIAGHTRYKAAKKLGLEKVPCIIADDLNEEQVNAFRLADNKVGEVATWDIELLDIELENIIDIDMSMFDFDMNFEEEPVEKKERIDLSGEVGETYEVIVECDSEEEQEQIYYRLIGDGLKCRTLIL
;
A
#
# COMPACT_ATOMS: atom_id res chain seq x y z
N MET A 1 -3.76 1.51 -25.92
CA MET A 1 -3.09 0.44 -25.13
C MET A 1 -3.72 -0.88 -25.54
N ASN A 2 -2.94 -1.81 -26.07
CA ASN A 2 -3.41 -3.11 -26.55
C ASN A 2 -2.82 -4.22 -25.67
N ILE A 3 -3.65 -5.21 -25.32
CA ILE A 3 -3.20 -6.42 -24.62
C ILE A 3 -2.84 -7.44 -25.69
N LEU A 4 -1.66 -8.02 -25.61
CA LEU A 4 -1.13 -9.02 -26.49
C LEU A 4 -0.86 -10.32 -25.71
N GLU A 5 -1.16 -11.46 -26.31
CA GLU A 5 -0.76 -12.76 -25.77
C GLU A 5 0.64 -13.08 -26.29
N LEU A 6 1.62 -13.15 -25.39
CA LEU A 6 3.02 -13.49 -25.73
C LEU A 6 3.41 -14.81 -25.09
N GLU A 7 4.30 -15.53 -25.76
CA GLU A 7 4.93 -16.73 -25.21
C GLU A 7 5.72 -16.34 -23.94
N LEU A 8 5.54 -17.11 -22.87
CA LEU A 8 6.24 -16.86 -21.61
C LEU A 8 7.76 -16.86 -21.76
N THR A 9 8.27 -17.64 -22.73
CA THR A 9 9.69 -17.77 -23.07
C THR A 9 10.27 -16.54 -23.73
N GLU A 10 9.45 -15.67 -24.31
CA GLU A 10 9.87 -14.42 -24.93
C GLU A 10 10.11 -13.31 -23.92
N LEU A 11 9.53 -13.43 -22.72
CA LEU A 11 9.65 -12.43 -21.67
C LEU A 11 10.98 -12.55 -20.94
N LYS A 12 11.60 -11.40 -20.70
CA LYS A 12 12.90 -11.29 -20.02
C LYS A 12 12.72 -10.62 -18.67
N PRO A 13 12.94 -11.34 -17.55
CA PRO A 13 12.97 -10.69 -16.25
C PRO A 13 14.07 -9.62 -16.19
N TYR A 14 13.78 -8.49 -15.56
CA TYR A 14 14.78 -7.45 -15.35
C TYR A 14 15.80 -7.91 -14.30
N LYS A 15 17.09 -7.99 -14.70
CA LYS A 15 18.16 -8.58 -13.88
C LYS A 15 18.43 -7.83 -12.58
N ASN A 16 18.26 -6.50 -12.59
CA ASN A 16 18.56 -5.65 -11.45
C ASN A 16 17.29 -5.29 -10.67
N ASN A 17 16.28 -6.18 -10.64
CA ASN A 17 15.07 -5.96 -9.86
C ASN A 17 15.43 -5.94 -8.36
N PRO A 18 15.24 -4.79 -7.64
CA PRO A 18 15.62 -4.70 -6.23
C PRO A 18 14.64 -5.40 -5.30
N ARG A 19 13.44 -5.79 -5.80
CA ARG A 19 12.38 -6.37 -4.97
C ARG A 19 12.51 -7.91 -4.93
N ASN A 20 12.61 -8.45 -3.72
CA ASN A 20 12.38 -9.87 -3.49
C ASN A 20 10.87 -10.11 -3.33
N ASN A 21 10.33 -10.98 -4.16
CA ASN A 21 8.89 -11.27 -4.22
C ASN A 21 8.61 -12.79 -4.28
N ASP A 22 9.53 -13.60 -3.78
CA ASP A 22 9.41 -15.06 -3.87
C ASP A 22 8.24 -15.58 -3.03
N GLU A 23 8.00 -15.02 -1.86
CA GLU A 23 6.89 -15.37 -0.98
C GLU A 23 5.53 -15.06 -1.61
N ALA A 24 5.43 -13.99 -2.39
CA ALA A 24 4.20 -13.60 -3.07
C ALA A 24 3.87 -14.47 -4.32
N VAL A 25 4.76 -15.38 -4.73
CA VAL A 25 4.54 -16.19 -5.95
C VAL A 25 3.38 -17.17 -5.77
N GLU A 26 3.25 -17.79 -4.60
CA GLU A 26 2.19 -18.76 -4.31
C GLU A 26 0.80 -18.09 -4.29
N PRO A 27 0.56 -17.03 -3.48
CA PRO A 27 -0.71 -16.31 -3.50
C PRO A 27 -1.10 -15.83 -4.90
N VAL A 28 -0.15 -15.30 -5.67
CA VAL A 28 -0.41 -14.84 -7.04
C VAL A 28 -0.71 -16.00 -7.99
N ALA A 29 -0.05 -17.15 -7.84
CA ALA A 29 -0.36 -18.34 -8.63
C ALA A 29 -1.79 -18.86 -8.33
N ASN A 30 -2.18 -18.90 -7.06
CA ASN A 30 -3.53 -19.24 -6.65
C ASN A 30 -4.56 -18.27 -7.25
N SER A 31 -4.29 -16.96 -7.21
CA SER A 31 -5.15 -15.96 -7.83
C SER A 31 -5.31 -16.18 -9.34
N ILE A 32 -4.21 -16.43 -10.06
CA ILE A 32 -4.27 -16.73 -11.50
C ILE A 32 -5.03 -18.02 -11.77
N LYS A 33 -4.87 -19.05 -10.95
CA LYS A 33 -5.57 -20.32 -11.09
C LYS A 33 -7.08 -20.19 -10.84
N THR A 34 -7.48 -19.40 -9.85
CA THR A 34 -8.87 -19.22 -9.44
C THR A 34 -9.63 -18.28 -10.38
N PHE A 35 -9.03 -17.13 -10.67
CA PHE A 35 -9.71 -16.05 -11.40
C PHE A 35 -9.26 -15.90 -12.86
N GLY A 36 -8.22 -16.61 -13.27
CA GLY A 36 -7.53 -16.38 -14.53
C GLY A 36 -6.58 -15.20 -14.49
N PHE A 37 -5.81 -14.99 -15.56
CA PHE A 37 -4.84 -13.93 -15.67
C PHE A 37 -5.54 -12.58 -15.95
N LYS A 38 -5.93 -11.83 -14.90
CA LYS A 38 -6.74 -10.61 -15.02
C LYS A 38 -5.92 -9.32 -15.16
N VAL A 39 -4.68 -9.32 -14.65
CA VAL A 39 -3.81 -8.14 -14.67
C VAL A 39 -2.58 -8.44 -15.55
N PRO A 40 -2.45 -7.85 -16.74
CA PRO A 40 -1.35 -8.13 -17.68
C PRO A 40 0.04 -7.82 -17.10
N ILE A 41 1.06 -8.44 -17.68
CA ILE A 41 2.47 -8.09 -17.43
C ILE A 41 2.81 -6.90 -18.30
N VAL A 42 3.47 -5.88 -17.73
CA VAL A 42 3.95 -4.72 -18.49
C VAL A 42 5.41 -4.95 -18.88
N ILE A 43 5.71 -4.81 -20.18
CA ILE A 43 7.04 -5.02 -20.76
C ILE A 43 7.45 -3.81 -21.59
N ASP A 44 8.75 -3.68 -21.80
CA ASP A 44 9.30 -2.73 -22.77
C ASP A 44 9.32 -3.31 -24.21
N LYS A 45 9.76 -2.51 -25.16
CA LYS A 45 9.92 -2.91 -26.58
C LYS A 45 10.88 -4.07 -26.83
N ASN A 46 11.70 -4.46 -25.83
CA ASN A 46 12.65 -5.55 -25.90
C ASN A 46 12.18 -6.80 -25.14
N ASN A 47 10.90 -6.81 -24.75
CA ASN A 47 10.25 -7.82 -23.91
C ASN A 47 10.85 -7.93 -22.50
N VAL A 48 11.51 -6.87 -21.99
CA VAL A 48 11.99 -6.85 -20.60
C VAL A 48 10.86 -6.41 -19.69
N ILE A 49 10.63 -7.17 -18.64
CA ILE A 49 9.54 -6.91 -17.69
C ILE A 49 9.79 -5.60 -16.95
N ILE A 50 8.80 -4.71 -16.98
CA ILE A 50 8.74 -3.47 -16.22
C ILE A 50 7.94 -3.71 -14.94
N ALA A 51 6.72 -4.23 -15.04
CA ALA A 51 5.86 -4.56 -13.91
C ALA A 51 5.24 -5.95 -14.05
N GLY A 52 5.14 -6.69 -12.94
CA GLY A 52 4.54 -8.02 -12.92
C GLY A 52 5.54 -9.19 -12.84
N HIS A 53 6.73 -8.99 -12.27
CA HIS A 53 7.70 -10.07 -12.06
C HIS A 53 7.14 -11.25 -11.26
N THR A 54 6.31 -10.99 -10.25
CA THR A 54 5.62 -12.04 -9.46
C THR A 54 4.66 -12.84 -10.34
N ARG A 55 3.87 -12.16 -11.19
CA ARG A 55 2.95 -12.79 -12.15
C ARG A 55 3.69 -13.65 -13.17
N TYR A 56 4.85 -13.20 -13.65
CA TYR A 56 5.72 -13.99 -14.50
C TYR A 56 6.20 -15.28 -13.80
N LYS A 57 6.68 -15.18 -12.55
CA LYS A 57 7.11 -16.34 -11.76
C LYS A 57 5.93 -17.30 -11.49
N ALA A 58 4.77 -16.76 -11.16
CA ALA A 58 3.54 -17.52 -10.93
C ALA A 58 3.09 -18.25 -12.22
N ALA A 59 3.09 -17.58 -13.37
CA ALA A 59 2.78 -18.19 -14.67
C ALA A 59 3.73 -19.34 -15.00
N LYS A 60 5.02 -19.17 -14.74
CA LYS A 60 6.05 -20.21 -14.90
C LYS A 60 5.77 -21.42 -13.99
N LYS A 61 5.41 -21.16 -12.71
CA LYS A 61 5.03 -22.20 -11.76
C LYS A 61 3.79 -22.99 -12.20
N LEU A 62 2.81 -22.30 -12.78
CA LEU A 62 1.58 -22.89 -13.31
C LEU A 62 1.78 -23.60 -14.68
N GLY A 63 2.94 -23.49 -15.30
CA GLY A 63 3.22 -24.08 -16.61
C GLY A 63 2.45 -23.42 -17.75
N LEU A 64 2.11 -22.14 -17.63
CA LEU A 64 1.43 -21.40 -18.69
C LEU A 64 2.40 -21.15 -19.85
N GLU A 65 1.93 -21.39 -21.07
CA GLU A 65 2.71 -21.17 -22.29
C GLU A 65 2.66 -19.70 -22.69
N LYS A 66 1.49 -19.06 -22.56
CA LYS A 66 1.23 -17.68 -22.94
C LYS A 66 0.69 -16.87 -21.78
N VAL A 67 0.97 -15.57 -21.79
CA VAL A 67 0.49 -14.62 -20.82
C VAL A 67 0.10 -13.29 -21.45
N PRO A 68 -0.92 -12.60 -20.92
CA PRO A 68 -1.30 -11.29 -21.40
C PRO A 68 -0.27 -10.24 -21.03
N CYS A 69 0.18 -9.46 -22.02
CA CYS A 69 1.18 -8.44 -21.88
C CYS A 69 0.71 -7.11 -22.44
N ILE A 70 1.23 -6.03 -21.88
CA ILE A 70 1.12 -4.67 -22.40
C ILE A 70 2.52 -4.18 -22.73
N ILE A 71 2.73 -3.69 -23.95
CA ILE A 71 3.99 -3.07 -24.35
C ILE A 71 3.92 -1.58 -24.03
N ALA A 72 4.82 -1.12 -23.16
CA ALA A 72 5.04 0.31 -22.88
C ALA A 72 6.11 0.85 -23.86
N ASP A 73 5.70 1.09 -25.10
CA ASP A 73 6.56 1.57 -26.19
C ASP A 73 6.62 3.12 -26.26
N ASP A 74 5.79 3.78 -25.47
CA ASP A 74 5.70 5.23 -25.32
C ASP A 74 6.66 5.80 -24.26
N LEU A 75 7.36 4.94 -23.50
CA LEU A 75 8.28 5.35 -22.45
C LEU A 75 9.74 5.33 -22.94
N ASN A 76 10.51 6.35 -22.57
CA ASN A 76 11.95 6.34 -22.73
C ASN A 76 12.61 5.48 -21.61
N GLU A 77 13.93 5.23 -21.71
CA GLU A 77 14.66 4.35 -20.80
C GLU A 77 14.62 4.83 -19.34
N GLU A 78 14.75 6.12 -19.10
CA GLU A 78 14.67 6.72 -17.76
C GLU A 78 13.24 6.55 -17.18
N GLN A 79 12.21 6.80 -17.97
CA GLN A 79 10.81 6.61 -17.58
C GLN A 79 10.50 5.14 -17.27
N VAL A 80 11.04 4.19 -18.04
CA VAL A 80 10.92 2.74 -17.78
C VAL A 80 11.54 2.39 -16.42
N ASN A 81 12.72 2.92 -16.11
CA ASN A 81 13.38 2.69 -14.84
C ASN A 81 12.62 3.31 -13.67
N ALA A 82 12.15 4.55 -13.83
CA ALA A 82 11.34 5.25 -12.83
C ALA A 82 10.01 4.53 -12.58
N PHE A 83 9.30 4.12 -13.65
CA PHE A 83 8.03 3.42 -13.53
C PHE A 83 8.17 2.07 -12.82
N ARG A 84 9.24 1.33 -13.09
CA ARG A 84 9.54 0.06 -12.41
C ARG A 84 9.65 0.21 -10.89
N LEU A 85 10.23 1.31 -10.42
CA LEU A 85 10.34 1.61 -8.99
C LEU A 85 9.03 2.16 -8.42
N ALA A 86 8.39 3.08 -9.13
CA ALA A 86 7.15 3.72 -8.70
C ALA A 86 5.99 2.73 -8.55
N ASP A 87 5.80 1.82 -9.52
CA ASP A 87 4.76 0.78 -9.49
C ASP A 87 4.84 -0.07 -8.22
N ASN A 88 6.06 -0.44 -7.83
CA ASN A 88 6.27 -1.20 -6.61
C ASN A 88 6.04 -0.35 -5.35
N LYS A 89 6.52 0.90 -5.34
CA LYS A 89 6.48 1.74 -4.13
C LYS A 89 5.08 2.24 -3.79
N VAL A 90 4.30 2.60 -4.81
CA VAL A 90 2.93 3.08 -4.61
C VAL A 90 2.04 2.00 -3.97
N GLY A 91 2.24 0.72 -4.33
CA GLY A 91 1.50 -0.38 -3.70
C GLY A 91 1.78 -0.57 -2.19
N GLU A 92 2.93 -0.08 -1.70
CA GLU A 92 3.29 -0.16 -0.28
C GLU A 92 2.69 0.98 0.57
N VAL A 93 2.14 2.00 -0.05
CA VAL A 93 1.55 3.16 0.66
C VAL A 93 0.11 2.89 1.08
N ALA A 94 -0.56 1.97 0.38
CA ALA A 94 -1.94 1.61 0.69
C ALA A 94 -2.00 0.75 1.96
N THR A 95 -2.98 1.01 2.81
CA THR A 95 -3.31 0.23 4.01
C THR A 95 -4.74 -0.27 3.93
N TRP A 96 -5.04 -1.36 4.64
CA TRP A 96 -6.39 -1.88 4.76
C TRP A 96 -7.15 -1.15 5.88
N ASP A 97 -8.42 -0.85 5.61
CA ASP A 97 -9.39 -0.60 6.66
C ASP A 97 -9.86 -1.97 7.16
N ILE A 98 -9.43 -2.34 8.36
CA ILE A 98 -9.61 -3.70 8.87
C ILE A 98 -11.09 -4.01 9.12
N GLU A 99 -11.88 -3.04 9.62
CA GLU A 99 -13.31 -3.25 9.88
C GLU A 99 -14.08 -3.53 8.57
N LEU A 100 -13.77 -2.77 7.52
CA LEU A 100 -14.38 -3.00 6.20
C LEU A 100 -13.87 -4.28 5.54
N LEU A 101 -12.58 -4.62 5.73
CA LEU A 101 -12.00 -5.84 5.18
C LEU A 101 -12.65 -7.09 5.77
N ASP A 102 -12.88 -7.13 7.09
CA ASP A 102 -13.54 -8.24 7.75
C ASP A 102 -14.96 -8.46 7.21
N ILE A 103 -15.72 -7.38 7.03
CA ILE A 103 -17.07 -7.45 6.44
C ILE A 103 -17.03 -8.02 5.02
N GLU A 104 -16.06 -7.61 4.19
CA GLU A 104 -15.92 -8.11 2.81
C GLU A 104 -15.49 -9.59 2.80
N LEU A 105 -14.60 -10.00 3.71
CA LEU A 105 -14.17 -11.40 3.82
C LEU A 105 -15.31 -12.31 4.27
N GLU A 106 -16.15 -11.89 5.22
CA GLU A 106 -17.33 -12.64 5.67
C GLU A 106 -18.35 -12.90 4.55
N ASN A 107 -18.43 -12.03 3.56
CA ASN A 107 -19.31 -12.18 2.41
C ASN A 107 -18.78 -13.18 1.34
N ILE A 108 -17.52 -13.62 1.47
CA ILE A 108 -16.91 -14.60 0.54
C ILE A 108 -16.99 -15.99 1.15
N ILE A 109 -18.00 -16.78 0.71
CA ILE A 109 -18.30 -18.08 1.34
C ILE A 109 -17.60 -19.25 0.61
N ASP A 110 -17.52 -19.21 -0.72
CA ASP A 110 -17.11 -20.36 -1.54
C ASP A 110 -15.63 -20.35 -1.93
N ILE A 111 -14.88 -19.32 -1.53
CA ILE A 111 -13.47 -19.17 -1.88
C ILE A 111 -12.64 -19.08 -0.59
N ASP A 112 -11.66 -19.98 -0.48
CA ASP A 112 -10.71 -19.95 0.62
C ASP A 112 -9.72 -18.77 0.45
N MET A 113 -9.95 -17.70 1.21
CA MET A 113 -9.15 -16.48 1.12
C MET A 113 -7.75 -16.63 1.71
N SER A 114 -7.50 -17.65 2.53
CA SER A 114 -6.16 -17.96 3.05
C SER A 114 -5.16 -18.29 1.93
N MET A 115 -5.65 -18.80 0.78
CA MET A 115 -4.83 -19.07 -0.40
C MET A 115 -4.18 -17.81 -1.01
N PHE A 116 -4.68 -16.63 -0.64
CA PHE A 116 -4.22 -15.33 -1.13
C PHE A 116 -3.49 -14.53 -0.06
N ASP A 117 -3.04 -15.23 1.02
CA ASP A 117 -2.32 -14.62 2.15
C ASP A 117 -3.20 -13.74 3.05
N PHE A 118 -4.54 -13.97 3.02
CA PHE A 118 -5.43 -13.46 4.04
C PHE A 118 -5.51 -14.50 5.17
N ASP A 119 -4.79 -14.26 6.26
CA ASP A 119 -4.99 -15.02 7.48
C ASP A 119 -6.33 -14.62 8.10
N MET A 120 -7.26 -15.59 8.22
CA MET A 120 -8.54 -15.39 8.92
C MET A 120 -8.35 -15.18 10.44
N ASN A 121 -7.16 -15.36 10.93
CA ASN A 121 -6.72 -14.94 12.23
C ASN A 121 -5.96 -13.62 12.08
N PHE A 122 -6.69 -12.53 11.89
CA PHE A 122 -6.15 -11.25 12.32
C PHE A 122 -6.11 -11.26 13.85
N GLU A 123 -5.28 -12.11 14.45
CA GLU A 123 -4.68 -11.69 15.70
C GLU A 123 -4.05 -10.35 15.33
N GLU A 124 -4.56 -9.29 15.95
CA GLU A 124 -3.87 -7.99 15.97
C GLU A 124 -2.40 -8.38 16.11
N GLU A 125 -1.60 -8.29 15.00
CA GLU A 125 -0.16 -8.29 15.21
C GLU A 125 -0.02 -7.28 16.34
N PRO A 126 0.55 -7.69 17.48
CA PRO A 126 0.73 -6.74 18.54
C PRO A 126 1.53 -5.66 17.80
N VAL A 127 0.83 -4.54 17.49
CA VAL A 127 1.49 -3.32 17.01
C VAL A 127 2.68 -3.31 17.91
N GLU A 128 3.92 -3.57 17.37
CA GLU A 128 5.11 -3.44 18.18
C GLU A 128 4.84 -2.16 18.92
N LYS A 129 4.37 -2.31 20.14
CA LYS A 129 4.33 -1.19 21.05
C LYS A 129 5.80 -0.86 21.08
N LYS A 130 6.21 0.02 20.14
CA LYS A 130 7.40 0.82 20.35
C LYS A 130 7.23 1.16 21.79
N GLU A 131 8.03 0.50 22.65
CA GLU A 131 7.90 0.61 24.09
C GLU A 131 7.53 2.05 24.30
N ARG A 132 6.22 2.27 24.59
CA ARG A 132 5.82 3.59 25.00
C ARG A 132 6.73 3.74 26.18
N ILE A 133 7.79 4.53 25.98
CA ILE A 133 8.61 4.97 27.09
C ILE A 133 7.56 5.37 28.09
N ASP A 134 7.42 4.58 29.13
CA ASP A 134 6.41 4.79 30.17
C ASP A 134 6.79 6.12 30.82
N LEU A 135 6.31 7.21 30.24
CA LEU A 135 6.39 8.56 30.75
C LEU A 135 5.32 8.79 31.80
N SER A 136 4.57 7.74 32.22
CA SER A 136 3.53 7.84 33.23
C SER A 136 4.06 8.26 34.60
N GLY A 137 5.39 8.28 34.78
CA GLY A 137 6.03 8.80 36.00
C GLY A 137 6.24 10.33 36.00
N GLU A 138 6.11 11.04 34.89
CA GLU A 138 6.40 12.49 34.81
C GLU A 138 5.38 13.33 34.04
N VAL A 139 4.32 12.76 33.53
CA VAL A 139 3.22 13.57 32.95
C VAL A 139 2.31 13.99 34.08
N GLY A 140 2.59 15.17 34.66
CA GLY A 140 1.60 15.87 35.46
C GLY A 140 0.33 16.02 34.63
N GLU A 141 -0.83 15.73 35.22
CA GLU A 141 -2.13 15.91 34.56
C GLU A 141 -2.19 17.31 33.93
N THR A 142 -2.31 17.37 32.62
CA THR A 142 -2.41 18.65 31.90
C THR A 142 -3.88 18.87 31.57
N TYR A 143 -4.46 19.88 32.15
CA TYR A 143 -5.85 20.29 31.86
C TYR A 143 -5.82 21.43 30.85
N GLU A 144 -6.52 21.26 29.71
CA GLU A 144 -6.62 22.30 28.68
C GLU A 144 -8.08 22.74 28.55
N VAL A 145 -8.28 24.02 28.32
CA VAL A 145 -9.59 24.62 28.02
C VAL A 145 -9.51 25.18 26.60
N ILE A 146 -10.45 24.78 25.76
CA ILE A 146 -10.60 25.30 24.39
C ILE A 146 -11.68 26.37 24.41
N VAL A 147 -11.37 27.55 23.90
CA VAL A 147 -12.31 28.66 23.72
C VAL A 147 -12.50 28.86 22.22
N GLU A 148 -13.73 28.71 21.76
CA GLU A 148 -14.12 29.00 20.38
C GLU A 148 -14.42 30.50 20.27
N CYS A 149 -13.89 31.15 19.22
CA CYS A 149 -14.08 32.57 18.97
C CYS A 149 -14.71 32.75 17.57
N ASP A 150 -15.61 33.72 17.45
CA ASP A 150 -16.33 33.97 16.20
C ASP A 150 -15.51 34.85 15.22
N SER A 151 -14.39 35.45 15.68
CA SER A 151 -13.50 36.28 14.86
C SER A 151 -12.05 36.27 15.37
N GLU A 152 -11.11 36.62 14.49
CA GLU A 152 -9.70 36.81 14.81
C GLU A 152 -9.48 37.90 15.86
N GLU A 153 -10.28 38.98 15.77
CA GLU A 153 -10.20 40.09 16.74
C GLU A 153 -10.64 39.65 18.14
N GLU A 154 -11.65 38.82 18.24
CA GLU A 154 -12.11 38.25 19.51
C GLU A 154 -11.08 37.28 20.09
N GLN A 155 -10.47 36.44 19.24
CA GLN A 155 -9.42 35.51 19.63
C GLN A 155 -8.24 36.27 20.23
N GLU A 156 -7.82 37.36 19.59
CA GLU A 156 -6.70 38.18 20.03
C GLU A 156 -6.97 38.84 21.40
N GLN A 157 -8.18 39.38 21.59
CA GLN A 157 -8.59 39.99 22.86
C GLN A 157 -8.61 38.97 24.00
N ILE A 158 -9.17 37.79 23.77
CA ILE A 158 -9.24 36.72 24.77
C ILE A 158 -7.83 36.22 25.09
N TYR A 159 -6.98 36.03 24.07
CA TYR A 159 -5.61 35.59 24.22
C TYR A 159 -4.81 36.52 25.14
N TYR A 160 -4.84 37.82 24.87
CA TYR A 160 -4.09 38.80 25.69
C TYR A 160 -4.65 38.92 27.11
N ARG A 161 -5.96 38.78 27.29
CA ARG A 161 -6.57 38.79 28.63
C ARG A 161 -6.09 37.60 29.44
N LEU A 162 -6.10 36.40 28.89
CA LEU A 162 -5.71 35.17 29.59
C LEU A 162 -4.18 35.17 29.91
N ILE A 163 -3.35 35.71 29.01
CA ILE A 163 -1.93 35.90 29.28
C ILE A 163 -1.74 36.92 30.41
N GLY A 164 -2.51 38.01 30.43
CA GLY A 164 -2.47 39.01 31.52
C GLY A 164 -2.85 38.41 32.88
N ASP A 165 -3.71 37.40 32.90
CA ASP A 165 -4.09 36.64 34.09
C ASP A 165 -3.07 35.53 34.46
N GLY A 166 -1.93 35.44 33.75
CA GLY A 166 -0.83 34.51 34.02
C GLY A 166 -1.03 33.10 33.47
N LEU A 167 -2.02 32.87 32.57
CA LEU A 167 -2.30 31.56 31.95
C LEU A 167 -1.38 31.35 30.76
N LYS A 168 -1.00 30.07 30.51
CA LYS A 168 -0.28 29.67 29.31
C LYS A 168 -1.27 29.42 28.19
N CYS A 169 -1.22 30.21 27.13
CA CYS A 169 -2.13 30.12 26.01
C CYS A 169 -1.38 29.73 24.72
N ARG A 170 -2.06 29.01 23.85
CA ARG A 170 -1.67 28.76 22.46
C ARG A 170 -2.89 28.94 21.56
N THR A 171 -2.70 29.45 20.36
CA THR A 171 -3.75 29.57 19.34
C THR A 171 -3.68 28.40 18.40
N LEU A 172 -4.85 27.87 18.02
CA LEU A 172 -5.04 26.88 16.96
C LEU A 172 -5.94 27.50 15.90
N ILE A 173 -5.53 27.43 14.64
CA ILE A 173 -6.38 27.78 13.50
C ILE A 173 -6.78 26.45 12.88
N LEU A 174 -8.09 26.18 12.84
CA LEU A 174 -8.67 24.97 12.26
C LEU A 174 -9.14 25.23 10.83
#